data_55187d3bdc56e2d105c76e019e6bd77f
#
_entry.id   55187d3bdc56e2d105c76e019e6bd77f
#
_cell.length_a   1.000
_cell.length_b   1.000
_cell.length_c   1.000
_cell.angle_alpha   90.00
_cell.angle_beta   90.00
_cell.angle_gamma   90.00
#
_symmetry.space_group_name_H-M   'P 1'
#
loop_
_entity.id
_entity.type
_entity.pdbx_description
1 polymer ?
#
loop_
_entity_poly.entity_id
_entity_poly.type
_entity_poly.pdbx_seq_one_letter_code
_entity_poly.pdbx_strand_id
1 'polypeptide(L)'
;MFTNTRALWHPPGARGIYGGAVIAQCLAAAQLTVPSNFTVHSMHCYFVLAGDSEIPVMYYVEHIREGKSFATRTVQAKQRGKAIFTTTMSFVRENSGGTKQVAHAVPLPKDIKRPEGGEEVVAGGSPFVSRRIEILNSDSEHPHEKRTRQWIKALGRISDAGGHQAHLSALAYMSDSYFIGTVSRIHDLWRFGSPTNLQSSKTGEKGDIDADMKLREMYLKKVKEAQEAEGLEPDLDNKKGRPEVGMMVSLDHSIYFHEPRKFRADEWMFTEMSSPWSGEGRGVVTQHMFAADGTLVATCFQEVCASFPWSLKKRIHGVVLTVNREW
;
A
#
# COMPACT_ATOMS: atom_id res chain seq x y z
N MET A 1 23.98 8.37 5.33
CA MET A 1 23.39 7.19 5.99
C MET A 1 22.44 7.68 7.07
N PHE A 2 21.23 7.10 7.16
CA PHE A 2 20.17 7.45 8.10
C PHE A 2 19.59 6.19 8.75
N THR A 3 18.81 6.34 9.80
CA THR A 3 18.09 5.23 10.45
C THR A 3 16.76 5.71 11.01
N ASN A 4 15.83 4.80 11.25
CA ASN A 4 14.59 5.10 11.97
C ASN A 4 14.88 5.35 13.46
N THR A 5 14.17 6.31 14.04
CA THR A 5 14.29 6.67 15.48
C THR A 5 13.28 5.96 16.36
N ARG A 6 12.30 5.29 15.77
CA ARG A 6 11.25 4.52 16.45
C ARG A 6 11.02 3.21 15.71
N ALA A 7 10.48 2.20 16.39
CA ALA A 7 10.04 0.97 15.76
C ALA A 7 9.05 1.27 14.63
N LEU A 8 9.16 0.52 13.54
CA LEU A 8 8.28 0.69 12.39
C LEU A 8 6.97 -0.09 12.62
N TRP A 9 5.86 0.55 12.32
CA TRP A 9 4.56 -0.08 12.41
C TRP A 9 4.41 -1.20 11.37
N HIS A 10 3.72 -2.26 11.75
CA HIS A 10 3.29 -3.33 10.86
C HIS A 10 1.80 -3.64 11.09
N PRO A 11 1.05 -4.02 10.05
CA PRO A 11 -0.33 -4.45 10.21
C PRO A 11 -0.41 -5.69 11.11
N PRO A 12 -1.42 -5.82 11.97
CA PRO A 12 -1.64 -7.03 12.75
C PRO A 12 -1.66 -8.28 11.86
N GLY A 13 -0.85 -9.30 12.20
CA GLY A 13 -0.72 -10.53 11.43
C GLY A 13 0.19 -10.44 10.19
N ALA A 14 0.79 -9.30 9.90
CA ALA A 14 1.78 -9.18 8.84
C ALA A 14 3.10 -9.85 9.23
N ARG A 15 3.82 -10.38 8.22
CA ARG A 15 5.10 -11.07 8.41
C ARG A 15 6.31 -10.14 8.55
N GLY A 16 6.12 -8.84 8.33
CA GLY A 16 7.23 -7.89 8.31
C GLY A 16 6.74 -6.45 8.39
N ILE A 17 7.67 -5.53 8.22
CA ILE A 17 7.42 -4.09 8.22
C ILE A 17 6.41 -3.76 7.12
N TYR A 18 5.49 -2.83 7.39
CA TYR A 18 4.61 -2.26 6.37
C TYR A 18 5.44 -1.61 5.24
N GLY A 19 5.18 -2.00 3.98
CA GLY A 19 5.97 -1.54 2.84
C GLY A 19 6.00 -0.02 2.69
N GLY A 20 4.86 0.63 2.89
CA GLY A 20 4.75 2.10 2.88
C GLY A 20 5.66 2.79 3.89
N ALA A 21 5.99 2.15 5.02
CA ALA A 21 6.91 2.71 6.01
C ALA A 21 8.33 2.84 5.45
N VAL A 22 8.81 1.80 4.76
CA VAL A 22 10.14 1.81 4.14
C VAL A 22 10.19 2.75 2.95
N ILE A 23 9.13 2.79 2.12
CA ILE A 23 8.97 3.73 1.00
C ILE A 23 9.12 5.17 1.52
N ALA A 24 8.33 5.56 2.52
CA ALA A 24 8.32 6.91 3.08
C ALA A 24 9.66 7.31 3.71
N GLN A 25 10.31 6.39 4.43
CA GLN A 25 11.59 6.68 5.07
C GLN A 25 12.75 6.76 4.07
N CYS A 26 12.75 5.95 3.00
CA CYS A 26 13.70 6.12 1.91
C CYS A 26 13.54 7.48 1.22
N LEU A 27 12.29 7.92 0.99
CA LEU A 27 12.00 9.24 0.43
C LEU A 27 12.49 10.34 1.39
N ALA A 28 12.17 10.27 2.67
CA ALA A 28 12.61 11.25 3.68
C ALA A 28 14.14 11.34 3.75
N ALA A 29 14.84 10.20 3.74
CA ALA A 29 16.30 10.16 3.74
C ALA A 29 16.90 10.83 2.48
N ALA A 30 16.31 10.58 1.31
CA ALA A 30 16.76 11.17 0.05
C ALA A 30 16.49 12.69 -0.01
N GLN A 31 15.32 13.15 0.47
CA GLN A 31 14.96 14.58 0.55
C GLN A 31 15.98 15.41 1.34
N LEU A 32 16.57 14.84 2.39
CA LEU A 32 17.60 15.49 3.19
C LEU A 32 18.95 15.66 2.46
N THR A 33 19.11 15.08 1.28
CA THR A 33 20.36 15.11 0.51
C THR A 33 20.25 15.95 -0.77
N VAL A 34 19.11 16.55 -1.04
CA VAL A 34 18.93 17.46 -2.17
C VAL A 34 18.71 18.89 -1.67
N PRO A 35 19.04 19.93 -2.49
CA PRO A 35 18.73 21.32 -2.12
C PRO A 35 17.23 21.53 -1.86
N SER A 36 16.88 22.46 -0.99
CA SER A 36 15.51 22.73 -0.55
C SER A 36 14.53 23.12 -1.65
N ASN A 37 15.06 23.63 -2.79
CA ASN A 37 14.29 23.97 -3.98
C ASN A 37 14.14 22.82 -4.99
N PHE A 38 14.51 21.59 -4.59
CA PHE A 38 14.23 20.37 -5.36
C PHE A 38 13.09 19.58 -4.69
N THR A 39 12.19 19.05 -5.51
CA THR A 39 11.08 18.23 -5.06
C THR A 39 11.05 16.91 -5.82
N VAL A 40 10.73 15.83 -5.14
CA VAL A 40 10.56 14.52 -5.80
C VAL A 40 9.42 14.60 -6.82
N HIS A 41 9.63 13.99 -7.99
CA HIS A 41 8.58 13.81 -9.00
C HIS A 41 8.35 12.35 -9.38
N SER A 42 9.33 11.48 -9.14
CA SER A 42 9.15 10.03 -9.34
C SER A 42 10.01 9.20 -8.40
N MET A 43 9.51 8.00 -8.07
CA MET A 43 10.15 7.03 -7.20
C MET A 43 9.81 5.62 -7.69
N HIS A 44 10.82 4.75 -7.84
CA HIS A 44 10.67 3.37 -8.31
C HIS A 44 11.37 2.42 -7.34
N CYS A 45 10.62 1.46 -6.81
CA CYS A 45 11.04 0.65 -5.68
C CYS A 45 10.92 -0.85 -5.97
N TYR A 46 11.82 -1.65 -5.34
CA TYR A 46 11.67 -3.10 -5.24
C TYR A 46 11.69 -3.54 -3.79
N PHE A 47 10.75 -4.41 -3.42
CA PHE A 47 10.73 -5.15 -2.15
C PHE A 47 11.59 -6.40 -2.32
N VAL A 48 12.70 -6.48 -1.59
CA VAL A 48 13.71 -7.53 -1.79
C VAL A 48 13.58 -8.65 -0.76
N LEU A 49 13.42 -8.27 0.52
CA LEU A 49 13.26 -9.19 1.64
C LEU A 49 12.27 -8.61 2.66
N ALA A 50 11.62 -9.49 3.42
CA ALA A 50 10.81 -9.05 4.55
C ALA A 50 11.69 -8.37 5.60
N GLY A 51 11.31 -7.17 6.03
CA GLY A 51 11.96 -6.45 7.12
C GLY A 51 11.42 -6.89 8.49
N ASP A 52 12.25 -6.80 9.51
CA ASP A 52 11.94 -7.08 10.91
C ASP A 52 11.67 -5.75 11.65
N SER A 53 10.51 -5.57 12.27
CA SER A 53 10.11 -4.34 12.94
C SER A 53 10.95 -4.04 14.19
N GLU A 54 11.53 -5.07 14.82
CA GLU A 54 12.32 -4.97 16.03
C GLU A 54 13.77 -4.53 15.77
N ILE A 55 14.19 -4.51 14.51
CA ILE A 55 15.55 -4.20 14.10
C ILE A 55 15.58 -2.86 13.39
N PRO A 56 16.46 -1.91 13.76
CA PRO A 56 16.62 -0.66 13.04
C PRO A 56 16.93 -0.89 11.55
N VAL A 57 16.29 -0.11 10.70
CA VAL A 57 16.58 -0.08 9.25
C VAL A 57 17.62 0.99 8.98
N MET A 58 18.66 0.64 8.24
CA MET A 58 19.72 1.56 7.81
C MET A 58 19.47 1.98 6.36
N TYR A 59 19.34 3.29 6.12
CA TYR A 59 19.09 3.88 4.81
C TYR A 59 20.39 4.46 4.24
N TYR A 60 20.88 3.83 3.18
CA TYR A 60 22.09 4.27 2.48
C TYR A 60 21.68 5.04 1.22
N VAL A 61 21.91 6.35 1.25
CA VAL A 61 21.60 7.24 0.11
C VAL A 61 22.85 7.41 -0.73
N GLU A 62 22.73 7.14 -2.02
CA GLU A 62 23.76 7.34 -3.03
C GLU A 62 23.35 8.49 -3.98
N HIS A 63 24.29 9.38 -4.26
CA HIS A 63 24.13 10.51 -5.16
C HIS A 63 24.49 10.06 -6.58
N ILE A 64 23.47 9.73 -7.39
CA ILE A 64 23.68 9.24 -8.76
C ILE A 64 23.91 10.40 -9.73
N ARG A 65 23.14 11.48 -9.55
CA ARG A 65 23.22 12.67 -10.41
C ARG A 65 22.96 13.94 -9.61
N GLU A 66 23.80 14.96 -9.88
CA GLU A 66 23.64 16.34 -9.43
C GLU A 66 23.56 17.24 -10.69
N GLY A 67 22.36 17.57 -11.12
CA GLY A 67 22.13 18.40 -12.28
C GLY A 67 21.49 19.75 -11.92
N LYS A 68 21.54 20.69 -12.84
CA LYS A 68 20.95 22.04 -12.66
C LYS A 68 19.43 22.00 -12.47
N SER A 69 18.71 21.09 -13.16
CA SER A 69 17.25 20.99 -13.12
C SER A 69 16.77 19.68 -12.51
N PHE A 70 17.57 18.62 -12.54
CA PHE A 70 17.23 17.30 -12.01
C PHE A 70 18.35 16.74 -11.15
N ALA A 71 17.99 16.06 -10.06
CA ALA A 71 18.90 15.29 -9.23
C ALA A 71 18.36 13.87 -9.07
N THR A 72 19.24 12.87 -8.99
CA THR A 72 18.85 11.46 -8.82
C THR A 72 19.51 10.89 -7.59
N ARG A 73 18.72 10.15 -6.79
CA ARG A 73 19.17 9.43 -5.60
C ARG A 73 18.76 7.97 -5.70
N THR A 74 19.66 7.08 -5.32
CA THR A 74 19.32 5.69 -5.01
C THR A 74 19.42 5.49 -3.50
N VAL A 75 18.46 4.77 -2.93
CA VAL A 75 18.46 4.42 -1.51
C VAL A 75 18.34 2.91 -1.37
N GLN A 76 19.23 2.32 -0.58
CA GLN A 76 19.10 0.94 -0.12
C GLN A 76 18.75 0.95 1.37
N ALA A 77 17.61 0.33 1.72
CA ALA A 77 17.26 0.04 3.09
C ALA A 77 17.82 -1.34 3.46
N LYS A 78 18.59 -1.40 4.54
CA LYS A 78 19.30 -2.63 4.96
C LYS A 78 19.00 -2.98 6.41
N GLN A 79 18.94 -4.28 6.67
CA GLN A 79 18.98 -4.86 8.02
C GLN A 79 20.00 -5.99 8.05
N ARG A 80 20.77 -6.12 9.12
CA ARG A 80 21.83 -7.16 9.26
C ARG A 80 22.76 -7.23 8.04
N GLY A 81 23.07 -6.07 7.43
CA GLY A 81 23.93 -5.96 6.25
C GLY A 81 23.28 -6.35 4.91
N LYS A 82 22.05 -6.89 4.92
CA LYS A 82 21.32 -7.30 3.70
C LYS A 82 20.33 -6.22 3.26
N ALA A 83 20.22 -5.97 1.95
CA ALA A 83 19.18 -5.11 1.41
C ALA A 83 17.82 -5.79 1.58
N ILE A 84 16.88 -5.08 2.22
CA ILE A 84 15.48 -5.48 2.32
C ILE A 84 14.60 -4.74 1.30
N PHE A 85 15.09 -3.58 0.84
CA PHE A 85 14.37 -2.73 -0.09
C PHE A 85 15.37 -1.84 -0.85
N THR A 86 15.08 -1.52 -2.11
CA THR A 86 15.86 -0.59 -2.92
C THR A 86 14.96 0.32 -3.72
N THR A 87 15.40 1.57 -3.94
CA THR A 87 14.63 2.54 -4.70
C THR A 87 15.53 3.55 -5.38
N THR A 88 15.10 4.02 -6.56
CA THR A 88 15.69 5.15 -7.26
C THR A 88 14.65 6.26 -7.39
N MET A 89 15.05 7.48 -7.07
CA MET A 89 14.18 8.66 -7.07
C MET A 89 14.77 9.75 -7.93
N SER A 90 13.89 10.47 -8.63
CA SER A 90 14.25 11.68 -9.36
C SER A 90 13.58 12.90 -8.73
N PHE A 91 14.39 13.95 -8.59
CA PHE A 91 13.98 15.25 -8.04
C PHE A 91 14.10 16.30 -9.14
N VAL A 92 13.15 17.21 -9.19
CA VAL A 92 13.11 18.33 -10.12
C VAL A 92 13.23 19.64 -9.37
N ARG A 93 14.04 20.57 -9.90
CA ARG A 93 14.15 21.92 -9.36
C ARG A 93 12.88 22.73 -9.66
N GLU A 94 12.39 23.45 -8.67
CA GLU A 94 11.25 24.35 -8.80
C GLU A 94 11.44 25.33 -9.96
N ASN A 95 10.36 25.60 -10.66
CA ASN A 95 10.30 26.54 -11.78
C ASN A 95 11.26 26.21 -12.93
N SER A 96 11.76 24.97 -13.04
CA SER A 96 12.65 24.55 -14.14
C SER A 96 11.90 24.17 -15.43
N GLY A 97 10.57 24.05 -15.41
CA GLY A 97 9.74 23.63 -16.55
C GLY A 97 9.46 24.70 -17.61
N GLY A 98 9.92 25.95 -17.40
CA GLY A 98 9.67 27.06 -18.31
C GLY A 98 8.21 27.59 -18.21
N THR A 99 7.87 28.56 -19.08
CA THR A 99 6.56 29.23 -19.06
C THR A 99 5.48 28.57 -19.93
N LYS A 100 5.90 27.78 -20.94
CA LYS A 100 4.97 27.06 -21.82
C LYS A 100 4.96 25.60 -21.44
N GLN A 101 3.80 25.09 -20.96
CA GLN A 101 3.64 23.71 -20.50
C GLN A 101 2.41 23.09 -21.13
N VAL A 102 2.48 21.82 -21.46
CA VAL A 102 1.31 20.99 -21.77
C VAL A 102 0.82 20.39 -20.47
N ALA A 103 -0.48 20.54 -20.16
CA ALA A 103 -1.06 20.05 -18.93
C ALA A 103 -2.41 19.38 -19.17
N HIS A 104 -2.61 18.22 -18.57
CA HIS A 104 -3.89 17.53 -18.43
C HIS A 104 -3.81 16.55 -17.25
N ALA A 105 -4.95 16.21 -16.68
CA ALA A 105 -5.07 15.17 -15.66
C ALA A 105 -6.41 14.47 -15.81
N VAL A 106 -6.49 13.20 -15.41
CA VAL A 106 -7.77 12.52 -15.24
C VAL A 106 -8.56 13.23 -14.13
N PRO A 107 -9.88 13.46 -14.31
CA PRO A 107 -10.68 14.13 -13.29
C PRO A 107 -11.01 13.18 -12.13
N LEU A 108 -11.27 13.76 -10.96
CA LEU A 108 -11.86 13.03 -9.83
C LEU A 108 -13.23 12.47 -10.27
N PRO A 109 -13.56 11.19 -9.99
CA PRO A 109 -14.89 10.64 -10.26
C PRO A 109 -16.00 11.47 -9.59
N LYS A 110 -17.14 11.66 -10.27
CA LYS A 110 -18.23 12.52 -9.82
C LYS A 110 -19.17 11.86 -8.80
N ASP A 111 -19.16 10.54 -8.72
CA ASP A 111 -20.08 9.71 -7.94
C ASP A 111 -19.64 9.46 -6.49
N ILE A 112 -18.55 10.07 -6.06
CA ILE A 112 -17.96 9.86 -4.73
C ILE A 112 -18.35 10.96 -3.75
N LYS A 113 -18.61 10.56 -2.49
CA LYS A 113 -18.85 11.49 -1.38
C LYS A 113 -17.68 11.44 -0.42
N ARG A 114 -17.21 12.64 -0.03
CA ARG A 114 -16.18 12.75 1.01
C ARG A 114 -16.76 12.28 2.34
N PRO A 115 -16.00 11.51 3.16
CA PRO A 115 -16.43 11.16 4.50
C PRO A 115 -16.66 12.41 5.36
N GLU A 116 -17.82 12.45 6.04
CA GLU A 116 -18.16 13.51 6.99
C GLU A 116 -17.66 13.10 8.38
N GLY A 117 -17.09 14.07 9.10
CA GLY A 117 -16.82 14.17 10.54
C GLY A 117 -16.28 12.96 11.31
N GLY A 118 -15.76 13.24 12.50
CA GLY A 118 -15.43 12.30 13.57
C GLY A 118 -13.95 12.08 13.83
N GLU A 119 -13.54 12.15 15.09
CA GLU A 119 -12.27 11.60 15.55
C GLU A 119 -12.32 10.08 15.36
N GLU A 120 -11.45 9.56 14.51
CA GLU A 120 -11.40 8.14 14.22
C GLU A 120 -10.36 7.46 15.13
N VAL A 121 -10.83 6.65 16.04
CA VAL A 121 -9.98 5.73 16.79
C VAL A 121 -9.63 4.57 15.85
N VAL A 122 -8.38 4.54 15.36
CA VAL A 122 -7.89 3.46 14.53
C VAL A 122 -7.35 2.34 15.39
N ALA A 123 -7.98 1.18 15.34
CA ALA A 123 -7.51 -0.01 16.04
C ALA A 123 -6.13 -0.44 15.50
N GLY A 124 -5.19 -0.77 16.41
CA GLY A 124 -3.88 -1.32 16.05
C GLY A 124 -2.77 -0.29 15.79
N GLY A 125 -2.95 0.98 16.22
CA GLY A 125 -1.88 1.98 16.17
C GLY A 125 -1.43 2.40 14.77
N SER A 126 -2.29 2.22 13.75
CA SER A 126 -1.99 2.69 12.39
C SER A 126 -1.79 4.20 12.37
N PRO A 127 -0.77 4.73 11.68
CA PRO A 127 -0.54 6.18 11.56
C PRO A 127 -1.47 6.86 10.56
N PHE A 128 -2.37 6.14 9.93
CA PHE A 128 -3.35 6.64 8.99
C PHE A 128 -4.69 5.93 9.14
N VAL A 129 -5.72 6.55 8.64
CA VAL A 129 -7.07 6.00 8.56
C VAL A 129 -7.47 5.84 7.10
N SER A 130 -8.17 4.75 6.80
CA SER A 130 -8.77 4.51 5.49
C SER A 130 -10.23 4.12 5.63
N ARG A 131 -11.07 4.68 4.75
CA ARG A 131 -12.47 4.30 4.59
C ARG A 131 -12.68 3.74 3.20
N ARG A 132 -12.93 2.45 3.12
CA ARG A 132 -13.23 1.76 1.86
C ARG A 132 -14.59 2.20 1.36
N ILE A 133 -14.73 2.17 0.04
CA ILE A 133 -15.97 2.44 -0.65
C ILE A 133 -16.32 1.19 -1.47
N GLU A 134 -17.57 1.05 -1.80
CA GLU A 134 -18.08 0.02 -2.69
C GLU A 134 -17.22 -0.15 -3.95
N ILE A 135 -17.00 -1.40 -4.33
CA ILE A 135 -16.24 -1.72 -5.54
C ILE A 135 -17.09 -1.33 -6.75
N LEU A 136 -16.60 -0.39 -7.54
CA LEU A 136 -17.26 0.02 -8.76
C LEU A 136 -17.25 -1.12 -9.78
N ASN A 137 -18.39 -1.33 -10.47
CA ASN A 137 -18.61 -2.42 -11.40
C ASN A 137 -18.38 -3.82 -10.80
N SER A 138 -18.75 -3.99 -9.52
CA SER A 138 -18.58 -5.27 -8.79
C SER A 138 -19.20 -6.46 -9.54
N ASP A 139 -20.28 -6.23 -10.29
CA ASP A 139 -21.04 -7.25 -11.01
C ASP A 139 -20.44 -7.61 -12.39
N SER A 140 -19.44 -6.85 -12.88
CA SER A 140 -18.83 -7.16 -14.15
C SER A 140 -18.16 -8.53 -14.15
N GLU A 141 -18.35 -9.32 -15.19
CA GLU A 141 -17.62 -10.57 -15.41
C GLU A 141 -16.14 -10.33 -15.75
N HIS A 142 -15.76 -9.09 -16.09
CA HIS A 142 -14.42 -8.70 -16.49
C HIS A 142 -13.68 -8.03 -15.32
N PRO A 143 -12.72 -8.70 -14.65
CA PRO A 143 -12.01 -8.14 -13.51
C PRO A 143 -11.35 -6.78 -13.79
N HIS A 144 -10.84 -6.54 -15.00
CA HIS A 144 -10.18 -5.29 -15.37
C HIS A 144 -11.13 -4.08 -15.43
N GLU A 145 -12.44 -4.27 -15.43
CA GLU A 145 -13.43 -3.19 -15.37
C GLU A 145 -13.76 -2.78 -13.94
N LYS A 146 -13.49 -3.65 -12.96
CA LYS A 146 -13.74 -3.38 -11.55
C LYS A 146 -12.74 -2.38 -10.99
N ARG A 147 -13.20 -1.51 -10.07
CA ARG A 147 -12.36 -0.52 -9.39
C ARG A 147 -12.52 -0.63 -7.89
N THR A 148 -11.40 -0.79 -7.17
CA THR A 148 -11.40 -0.66 -5.71
C THR A 148 -11.12 0.78 -5.33
N ARG A 149 -11.85 1.31 -4.33
CA ARG A 149 -11.85 2.73 -3.98
C ARG A 149 -11.77 2.91 -2.46
N GLN A 150 -11.07 3.95 -2.03
CA GLN A 150 -11.07 4.35 -0.62
C GLN A 150 -10.78 5.83 -0.45
N TRP A 151 -11.20 6.36 0.69
CA TRP A 151 -10.69 7.60 1.25
C TRP A 151 -9.58 7.28 2.25
N ILE A 152 -8.51 8.09 2.27
CA ILE A 152 -7.36 7.88 3.15
C ILE A 152 -6.80 9.22 3.61
N LYS A 153 -6.34 9.28 4.87
CA LYS A 153 -5.61 10.44 5.41
C LYS A 153 -4.65 9.99 6.53
N ALA A 154 -3.61 10.75 6.77
CA ALA A 154 -2.78 10.58 7.97
C ALA A 154 -3.60 10.87 9.23
N LEU A 155 -3.32 10.15 10.31
CA LEU A 155 -3.94 10.36 11.60
C LEU A 155 -3.24 11.52 12.34
N GLY A 156 -4.03 12.46 12.81
CA GLY A 156 -3.52 13.68 13.44
C GLY A 156 -3.03 14.72 12.43
N ARG A 157 -2.59 15.87 12.94
CA ARG A 157 -2.09 16.98 12.12
C ARG A 157 -0.60 16.83 11.84
N ILE A 158 -0.18 16.95 10.58
CA ILE A 158 1.22 17.04 10.18
C ILE A 158 1.68 18.48 10.41
N SER A 159 2.79 18.64 11.17
CA SER A 159 3.37 19.95 11.48
C SER A 159 3.81 20.68 10.21
N ASP A 160 3.52 21.98 10.15
CA ASP A 160 3.93 22.85 9.06
C ASP A 160 5.47 23.04 9.00
N ALA A 161 6.19 22.73 10.09
CA ALA A 161 7.65 22.78 10.15
C ALA A 161 8.34 21.81 9.18
N GLY A 162 7.69 20.68 8.83
CA GLY A 162 8.18 19.72 7.84
C GLY A 162 7.92 20.12 6.39
N GLY A 163 7.16 21.19 6.18
CA GLY A 163 6.79 21.68 4.86
C GLY A 163 6.08 20.64 4.01
N HIS A 164 6.04 20.86 2.69
CA HIS A 164 5.43 19.91 1.75
C HIS A 164 6.13 18.54 1.71
N GLN A 165 7.43 18.47 2.08
CA GLN A 165 8.18 17.22 2.11
C GLN A 165 7.63 16.21 3.12
N ALA A 166 7.11 16.68 4.26
CA ALA A 166 6.46 15.82 5.25
C ALA A 166 5.16 15.22 4.70
N HIS A 167 4.38 16.02 3.96
CA HIS A 167 3.15 15.54 3.30
C HIS A 167 3.46 14.55 2.17
N LEU A 168 4.54 14.77 1.39
CA LEU A 168 4.99 13.81 0.37
C LEU A 168 5.41 12.47 0.98
N SER A 169 6.14 12.49 2.09
CA SER A 169 6.52 11.28 2.81
C SER A 169 5.29 10.53 3.37
N ALA A 170 4.30 11.27 3.90
CA ALA A 170 3.06 10.69 4.39
C ALA A 170 2.20 10.12 3.22
N LEU A 171 2.15 10.80 2.07
CA LEU A 171 1.50 10.27 0.87
C LEU A 171 2.18 8.98 0.42
N ALA A 172 3.51 8.96 0.33
CA ALA A 172 4.29 7.78 -0.02
C ALA A 172 4.08 6.62 0.96
N TYR A 173 3.90 6.92 2.26
CA TYR A 173 3.52 5.92 3.26
C TYR A 173 2.14 5.32 2.95
N MET A 174 1.15 6.15 2.66
CA MET A 174 -0.24 5.75 2.46
C MET A 174 -0.49 5.16 1.08
N SER A 175 0.36 5.43 0.07
CA SER A 175 0.19 4.92 -1.29
C SER A 175 0.20 3.39 -1.38
N ASP A 176 0.85 2.72 -0.43
CA ASP A 176 0.88 1.25 -0.33
C ASP A 176 -0.38 0.65 0.35
N SER A 177 -1.30 1.49 0.83
CA SER A 177 -2.52 1.02 1.49
C SER A 177 -3.53 0.47 0.50
N TYR A 178 -4.13 -0.68 0.82
CA TYR A 178 -5.21 -1.32 0.04
C TYR A 178 -4.76 -1.87 -1.34
N PHE A 179 -3.54 -1.62 -1.74
CA PHE A 179 -2.96 -1.88 -3.06
C PHE A 179 -2.83 -3.38 -3.34
N ILE A 180 -2.10 -4.07 -2.49
CA ILE A 180 -1.78 -5.50 -2.64
C ILE A 180 -3.02 -6.39 -2.78
N GLY A 181 -4.10 -6.03 -2.12
CA GLY A 181 -5.35 -6.80 -2.14
C GLY A 181 -6.27 -6.48 -3.31
N THR A 182 -5.94 -5.55 -4.20
CA THR A 182 -6.82 -5.17 -5.31
C THR A 182 -7.08 -6.34 -6.24
N VAL A 183 -6.04 -7.07 -6.65
CA VAL A 183 -6.19 -8.24 -7.54
C VAL A 183 -7.12 -9.30 -6.93
N SER A 184 -6.94 -9.62 -5.65
CA SER A 184 -7.79 -10.61 -4.98
C SER A 184 -9.25 -10.15 -4.87
N ARG A 185 -9.50 -8.85 -4.73
CA ARG A 185 -10.87 -8.30 -4.63
C ARG A 185 -11.61 -8.35 -5.95
N ILE A 186 -10.96 -7.92 -7.03
CA ILE A 186 -11.60 -7.91 -8.35
C ILE A 186 -11.85 -9.31 -8.91
N HIS A 187 -11.10 -10.31 -8.45
CA HIS A 187 -11.30 -11.73 -8.78
C HIS A 187 -12.17 -12.48 -7.76
N ASP A 188 -12.74 -11.78 -6.79
CA ASP A 188 -13.56 -12.36 -5.71
C ASP A 188 -12.86 -13.54 -5.00
N LEU A 189 -11.56 -13.41 -4.74
CA LEU A 189 -10.79 -14.43 -4.00
C LEU A 189 -10.97 -14.28 -2.51
N TRP A 190 -10.97 -15.40 -1.77
CA TRP A 190 -10.96 -15.41 -0.34
C TRP A 190 -9.57 -15.01 0.19
N ARG A 191 -9.48 -13.82 0.77
CA ARG A 191 -8.22 -13.22 1.26
C ARG A 191 -8.10 -13.18 2.77
N PHE A 192 -9.13 -13.62 3.45
CA PHE A 192 -9.15 -13.70 4.91
C PHE A 192 -8.75 -15.13 5.28
N GLY A 193 -7.65 -15.30 6.00
CA GLY A 193 -7.22 -16.62 6.46
C GLY A 193 -8.32 -17.31 7.25
N SER A 194 -8.31 -18.65 7.27
CA SER A 194 -9.26 -19.39 8.09
C SER A 194 -9.14 -18.97 9.55
N PRO A 195 -10.27 -18.71 10.26
CA PRO A 195 -10.25 -18.41 11.68
C PRO A 195 -9.55 -19.47 12.55
N THR A 196 -9.42 -20.70 12.02
CA THR A 196 -8.68 -21.80 12.65
C THR A 196 -7.16 -21.60 12.63
N ASN A 197 -6.63 -20.71 11.78
CA ASN A 197 -5.20 -20.42 11.70
C ASN A 197 -4.78 -19.23 12.58
N LEU A 198 -5.71 -18.61 13.30
CA LEU A 198 -5.47 -17.57 14.32
C LEU A 198 -5.09 -18.17 15.67
N GLN A 199 -4.37 -19.30 15.70
CA GLN A 199 -3.77 -19.77 16.93
C GLN A 199 -2.63 -18.84 17.33
N SER A 200 -2.60 -18.46 18.61
CA SER A 200 -1.55 -17.63 19.19
C SER A 200 -0.19 -18.23 18.85
N SER A 201 0.67 -17.36 18.32
CA SER A 201 1.99 -17.72 17.87
C SER A 201 2.82 -18.37 18.98
N LYS A 202 3.22 -19.63 18.78
CA LYS A 202 4.54 -20.18 19.16
C LYS A 202 5.07 -19.98 20.60
N THR A 203 4.24 -20.05 21.59
CA THR A 203 4.70 -20.47 22.93
C THR A 203 3.89 -21.70 23.30
N GLY A 204 4.55 -22.84 23.46
CA GLY A 204 3.93 -24.14 23.76
C GLY A 204 3.24 -24.23 25.13
N GLU A 205 2.78 -23.14 25.64
CA GLU A 205 1.90 -23.01 26.81
C GLU A 205 0.47 -22.93 26.32
N LYS A 206 -0.44 -23.67 26.98
CA LYS A 206 -1.87 -23.61 26.73
C LYS A 206 -2.31 -22.13 26.81
N GLY A 207 -2.46 -21.49 25.64
CA GLY A 207 -2.91 -20.10 25.53
C GLY A 207 -4.25 -19.94 26.23
N ASP A 208 -4.46 -18.78 26.81
CA ASP A 208 -5.73 -18.39 27.43
C ASP A 208 -6.85 -18.48 26.36
N ILE A 209 -7.71 -19.48 26.47
CA ILE A 209 -8.80 -19.78 25.54
C ILE A 209 -9.71 -18.54 25.36
N ASP A 210 -9.88 -17.74 26.40
CA ASP A 210 -10.65 -16.51 26.37
C ASP A 210 -9.97 -15.42 25.53
N ALA A 211 -8.65 -15.33 25.58
CA ALA A 211 -7.88 -14.37 24.74
C ALA A 211 -7.94 -14.75 23.26
N ASP A 212 -7.83 -16.03 22.94
CA ASP A 212 -7.94 -16.53 21.56
C ASP A 212 -9.36 -16.34 20.99
N MET A 213 -10.39 -16.57 21.81
CA MET A 213 -11.79 -16.32 21.41
C MET A 213 -12.03 -14.84 21.15
N LYS A 214 -11.55 -13.96 22.02
CA LYS A 214 -11.68 -12.50 21.88
C LYS A 214 -10.95 -11.97 20.64
N LEU A 215 -9.76 -12.48 20.36
CA LEU A 215 -9.00 -12.16 19.16
C LEU A 215 -9.75 -12.62 17.89
N ARG A 216 -10.34 -13.81 17.92
CA ARG A 216 -11.15 -14.34 16.82
C ARG A 216 -12.39 -13.49 16.56
N GLU A 217 -13.13 -13.11 17.59
CA GLU A 217 -14.29 -12.23 17.47
C GLU A 217 -13.93 -10.87 16.89
N MET A 218 -12.86 -10.25 17.39
CA MET A 218 -12.35 -9.00 16.84
C MET A 218 -11.96 -9.11 15.36
N TYR A 219 -11.34 -10.23 14.97
CA TYR A 219 -10.97 -10.49 13.60
C TYR A 219 -12.21 -10.64 12.70
N LEU A 220 -13.18 -11.48 13.09
CA LEU A 220 -14.42 -11.69 12.34
C LEU A 220 -15.22 -10.41 12.17
N LYS A 221 -15.28 -9.57 13.23
CA LYS A 221 -15.90 -8.25 13.17
C LYS A 221 -15.23 -7.37 12.11
N LYS A 222 -13.89 -7.30 12.09
CA LYS A 222 -13.14 -6.53 11.09
C LYS A 222 -13.32 -7.06 9.66
N VAL A 223 -13.40 -8.38 9.50
CA VAL A 223 -13.67 -9.00 8.18
C VAL A 223 -15.06 -8.59 7.69
N LYS A 224 -16.07 -8.66 8.57
CA LYS A 224 -17.43 -8.26 8.27
C LYS A 224 -17.51 -6.79 7.85
N GLU A 225 -16.99 -5.89 8.68
CA GLU A 225 -16.93 -4.45 8.41
C GLU A 225 -16.22 -4.14 7.06
N ALA A 226 -15.15 -4.89 6.75
CA ALA A 226 -14.43 -4.71 5.49
C ALA A 226 -15.23 -5.16 4.27
N GLN A 227 -15.99 -6.25 4.37
CA GLN A 227 -16.84 -6.75 3.29
C GLN A 227 -18.02 -5.81 3.06
N GLU A 228 -18.70 -5.39 4.12
CA GLU A 228 -19.80 -4.44 4.05
C GLU A 228 -19.39 -3.10 3.44
N ALA A 229 -18.20 -2.57 3.83
CA ALA A 229 -17.68 -1.33 3.27
C ALA A 229 -17.32 -1.45 1.77
N GLU A 230 -17.03 -2.65 1.29
CA GLU A 230 -16.76 -2.95 -0.12
C GLU A 230 -18.05 -3.26 -0.91
N GLY A 231 -19.23 -3.14 -0.28
CA GLY A 231 -20.53 -3.47 -0.89
C GLY A 231 -20.79 -4.97 -1.07
N LEU A 232 -20.03 -5.79 -0.32
CA LEU A 232 -20.15 -7.25 -0.39
C LEU A 232 -21.02 -7.78 0.76
N GLU A 233 -21.79 -8.82 0.49
CA GLU A 233 -22.46 -9.57 1.56
C GLU A 233 -21.42 -10.26 2.44
N PRO A 234 -21.54 -10.12 3.79
CA PRO A 234 -20.63 -10.79 4.71
C PRO A 234 -20.63 -12.30 4.57
N ASP A 235 -19.46 -12.86 4.32
CA ASP A 235 -19.22 -14.30 4.25
C ASP A 235 -17.99 -14.63 5.11
N LEU A 236 -18.21 -14.87 6.40
CA LEU A 236 -17.12 -15.01 7.37
C LEU A 236 -16.44 -16.38 7.33
N ASP A 237 -17.12 -17.39 6.80
CA ASP A 237 -16.68 -18.77 6.78
C ASP A 237 -16.36 -19.28 5.36
N ASN A 238 -16.27 -18.35 4.38
CA ASN A 238 -16.11 -18.70 2.97
C ASN A 238 -17.16 -19.71 2.47
N LYS A 239 -18.43 -19.53 2.86
CA LYS A 239 -19.54 -20.41 2.47
C LYS A 239 -19.74 -20.47 0.96
N LYS A 240 -19.40 -19.39 0.25
CA LYS A 240 -19.41 -19.33 -1.21
C LYS A 240 -18.32 -20.19 -1.86
N GLY A 241 -17.39 -20.76 -1.09
CA GLY A 241 -16.32 -21.63 -1.58
C GLY A 241 -15.33 -20.93 -2.50
N ARG A 242 -15.09 -19.62 -2.27
CA ARG A 242 -14.13 -18.82 -3.05
C ARG A 242 -12.72 -19.40 -2.91
N PRO A 243 -11.91 -19.37 -3.99
CA PRO A 243 -10.51 -19.80 -3.90
C PRO A 243 -9.75 -18.98 -2.86
N GLU A 244 -9.07 -19.65 -1.94
CA GLU A 244 -8.33 -19.00 -0.86
C GLU A 244 -6.96 -18.55 -1.33
N VAL A 245 -6.56 -17.33 -0.97
CA VAL A 245 -5.22 -16.80 -1.22
C VAL A 245 -4.31 -17.23 -0.07
N GLY A 246 -3.22 -17.96 -0.37
CA GLY A 246 -2.27 -18.42 0.64
C GLY A 246 -1.26 -17.37 1.04
N MET A 247 -0.73 -16.64 0.07
CA MET A 247 0.25 -15.58 0.29
C MET A 247 0.06 -14.45 -0.72
N MET A 248 0.18 -13.21 -0.26
CA MET A 248 0.29 -12.03 -1.11
C MET A 248 1.50 -11.21 -0.67
N VAL A 249 2.31 -10.78 -1.63
CA VAL A 249 3.46 -9.90 -1.41
C VAL A 249 3.55 -8.88 -2.54
N SER A 250 3.96 -7.66 -2.22
CA SER A 250 4.34 -6.65 -3.20
C SER A 250 5.73 -6.97 -3.74
N LEU A 251 5.92 -6.90 -5.06
CA LEU A 251 7.21 -7.09 -5.71
C LEU A 251 7.91 -5.75 -5.93
N ASP A 252 7.17 -4.76 -6.42
CA ASP A 252 7.64 -3.41 -6.67
C ASP A 252 6.62 -2.36 -6.22
N HIS A 253 6.98 -1.09 -6.32
CA HIS A 253 6.09 0.05 -6.15
C HIS A 253 6.67 1.27 -6.85
N SER A 254 5.90 1.90 -7.72
CA SER A 254 6.28 3.14 -8.40
C SER A 254 5.30 4.25 -8.08
N ILE A 255 5.82 5.46 -7.84
CA ILE A 255 5.03 6.66 -7.55
C ILE A 255 5.49 7.79 -8.49
N TYR A 256 4.54 8.42 -9.17
CA TYR A 256 4.72 9.70 -9.87
C TYR A 256 3.96 10.76 -9.09
N PHE A 257 4.69 11.75 -8.56
CA PHE A 257 4.13 12.89 -7.81
C PHE A 257 3.84 14.03 -8.79
N HIS A 258 2.57 14.43 -8.90
CA HIS A 258 2.13 15.41 -9.90
C HIS A 258 2.10 16.84 -9.35
N GLU A 259 1.44 17.04 -8.19
CA GLU A 259 1.23 18.34 -7.57
C GLU A 259 1.73 18.34 -6.12
N PRO A 260 3.06 18.30 -5.92
CA PRO A 260 3.67 18.00 -4.62
C PRO A 260 3.39 19.04 -3.52
N ARG A 261 2.87 20.22 -3.91
CA ARG A 261 2.60 21.35 -3.00
C ARG A 261 1.12 21.66 -2.84
N LYS A 262 0.22 21.00 -3.57
CA LYS A 262 -1.21 21.33 -3.61
C LYS A 262 -2.09 20.39 -2.78
N PHE A 263 -1.53 19.69 -1.82
CA PHE A 263 -2.31 18.81 -0.96
C PHE A 263 -1.75 18.75 0.46
N ARG A 264 -2.60 18.30 1.38
CA ARG A 264 -2.22 17.92 2.73
C ARG A 264 -2.55 16.44 2.93
N ALA A 265 -1.58 15.66 3.37
CA ALA A 265 -1.78 14.22 3.60
C ALA A 265 -2.57 13.92 4.90
N ASP A 266 -2.74 14.91 5.77
CA ASP A 266 -3.61 14.87 6.96
C ASP A 266 -5.07 15.35 6.66
N GLU A 267 -5.37 15.61 5.39
CA GLU A 267 -6.72 15.78 4.87
C GLU A 267 -7.13 14.55 4.06
N TRP A 268 -8.44 14.34 3.88
CA TRP A 268 -8.95 13.24 3.11
C TRP A 268 -8.49 13.30 1.65
N MET A 269 -7.84 12.26 1.20
CA MET A 269 -7.49 12.00 -0.19
C MET A 269 -8.28 10.80 -0.69
N PHE A 270 -8.76 10.88 -1.91
CA PHE A 270 -9.45 9.77 -2.59
C PHE A 270 -8.47 8.94 -3.38
N THR A 271 -8.61 7.61 -3.37
CA THR A 271 -7.82 6.71 -4.19
C THR A 271 -8.71 5.75 -4.95
N GLU A 272 -8.41 5.56 -6.23
CA GLU A 272 -9.05 4.57 -7.10
C GLU A 272 -8.00 3.67 -7.73
N MET A 273 -8.23 2.36 -7.68
CA MET A 273 -7.29 1.35 -8.16
C MET A 273 -7.97 0.44 -9.18
N SER A 274 -7.21 0.07 -10.21
CA SER A 274 -7.59 -0.89 -11.23
C SER A 274 -6.46 -1.88 -11.48
N SER A 275 -6.78 -3.06 -11.98
CA SER A 275 -5.78 -4.01 -12.43
C SER A 275 -6.00 -4.33 -13.91
N PRO A 276 -5.09 -3.87 -14.79
CA PRO A 276 -5.21 -4.12 -16.22
C PRO A 276 -4.80 -5.54 -16.61
N TRP A 277 -4.06 -6.24 -15.73
CA TRP A 277 -3.55 -7.58 -16.01
C TRP A 277 -3.29 -8.37 -14.73
N SER A 278 -3.59 -9.66 -14.79
CA SER A 278 -3.11 -10.66 -13.82
C SER A 278 -2.89 -12.01 -14.53
N GLY A 279 -1.84 -12.74 -14.13
CA GLY A 279 -1.48 -14.04 -14.70
C GLY A 279 -0.23 -14.59 -14.02
N GLU A 280 0.01 -15.89 -14.14
CA GLU A 280 1.21 -16.56 -13.61
C GLU A 280 1.48 -16.28 -12.11
N GLY A 281 0.41 -16.16 -11.31
CA GLY A 281 0.51 -15.86 -9.88
C GLY A 281 0.88 -14.40 -9.58
N ARG A 282 0.84 -13.50 -10.56
CA ARG A 282 1.15 -12.07 -10.41
C ARG A 282 -0.03 -11.22 -10.90
N GLY A 283 -0.03 -9.95 -10.52
CA GLY A 283 -0.96 -8.97 -11.05
C GLY A 283 -0.39 -7.56 -10.95
N VAL A 284 -0.73 -6.73 -11.91
CA VAL A 284 -0.34 -5.32 -11.94
C VAL A 284 -1.52 -4.48 -11.51
N VAL A 285 -1.30 -3.52 -10.63
CA VAL A 285 -2.31 -2.58 -10.14
C VAL A 285 -1.86 -1.15 -10.43
N THR A 286 -2.81 -0.33 -10.91
CA THR A 286 -2.64 1.11 -11.09
C THR A 286 -3.51 1.84 -10.08
N GLN A 287 -2.98 2.90 -9.47
CA GLN A 287 -3.71 3.75 -8.52
C GLN A 287 -3.61 5.22 -8.93
N HIS A 288 -4.74 5.91 -8.87
CA HIS A 288 -4.80 7.37 -8.90
C HIS A 288 -5.15 7.89 -7.51
N MET A 289 -4.39 8.90 -7.04
CA MET A 289 -4.62 9.55 -5.75
C MET A 289 -5.00 11.00 -5.98
N PHE A 290 -6.11 11.42 -5.38
CA PHE A 290 -6.64 12.77 -5.53
C PHE A 290 -6.72 13.47 -4.18
N ALA A 291 -6.37 14.76 -4.13
CA ALA A 291 -6.71 15.62 -3.02
C ALA A 291 -8.23 15.86 -2.96
N ALA A 292 -8.71 16.40 -1.85
CA ALA A 292 -10.15 16.61 -1.62
C ALA A 292 -10.80 17.60 -2.60
N ASP A 293 -10.01 18.47 -3.21
CA ASP A 293 -10.45 19.44 -4.23
C ASP A 293 -10.49 18.85 -5.65
N GLY A 294 -10.11 17.58 -5.82
CA GLY A 294 -10.08 16.89 -7.09
C GLY A 294 -8.73 16.96 -7.83
N THR A 295 -7.72 17.59 -7.25
CA THR A 295 -6.37 17.62 -7.82
C THR A 295 -5.78 16.22 -7.82
N LEU A 296 -5.33 15.70 -8.97
CA LEU A 296 -4.57 14.47 -9.06
C LEU A 296 -3.17 14.71 -8.49
N VAL A 297 -2.89 14.14 -7.33
CA VAL A 297 -1.62 14.36 -6.60
C VAL A 297 -0.57 13.29 -6.87
N ALA A 298 -1.00 12.06 -7.17
CA ALA A 298 -0.06 11.00 -7.55
C ALA A 298 -0.72 9.93 -8.42
N THR A 299 0.11 9.27 -9.23
CA THR A 299 -0.20 8.00 -9.90
C THR A 299 0.81 6.95 -9.45
N CYS A 300 0.30 5.80 -9.01
CA CYS A 300 1.13 4.70 -8.52
C CYS A 300 0.89 3.42 -9.33
N PHE A 301 1.92 2.58 -9.39
CA PHE A 301 1.88 1.25 -9.98
C PHE A 301 2.51 0.26 -9.02
N GLN A 302 1.96 -0.96 -8.97
CA GLN A 302 2.52 -2.03 -8.15
C GLN A 302 2.30 -3.38 -8.81
N GLU A 303 3.35 -4.18 -8.90
CA GLU A 303 3.23 -5.59 -9.18
C GLU A 303 3.10 -6.36 -7.86
N VAL A 304 2.13 -7.24 -7.81
CA VAL A 304 1.87 -8.10 -6.65
C VAL A 304 2.01 -9.57 -7.05
N CYS A 305 2.52 -10.39 -6.15
CA CYS A 305 2.47 -11.84 -6.26
C CYS A 305 1.38 -12.36 -5.32
N ALA A 306 0.51 -13.23 -5.85
CA ALA A 306 -0.50 -13.93 -5.06
C ALA A 306 -0.40 -15.42 -5.35
N SER A 307 -0.15 -16.22 -4.32
CA SER A 307 -0.11 -17.68 -4.45
C SER A 307 -1.32 -18.32 -3.77
N PHE A 308 -1.75 -19.47 -4.32
CA PHE A 308 -2.79 -20.27 -3.71
C PHE A 308 -2.18 -21.33 -2.78
N PRO A 309 -2.87 -21.74 -1.69
CA PRO A 309 -2.42 -22.83 -0.85
C PRO A 309 -2.28 -24.10 -1.66
N TRP A 310 -1.23 -24.87 -1.39
CA TRP A 310 -0.89 -26.12 -2.09
C TRP A 310 -1.98 -27.20 -2.07
N SER A 311 -2.98 -27.09 -1.19
CA SER A 311 -4.05 -28.07 -1.00
C SER A 311 -5.21 -27.98 -1.99
N LEU A 312 -5.30 -26.94 -2.80
CA LEU A 312 -6.39 -26.74 -3.76
C LEU A 312 -6.05 -27.27 -5.17
N LYS A 313 -5.90 -28.59 -5.29
CA LYS A 313 -6.08 -29.28 -6.58
C LYS A 313 -7.58 -29.38 -6.94
N LYS A 314 -8.26 -28.25 -7.15
CA LYS A 314 -9.57 -28.22 -7.83
C LYS A 314 -9.41 -27.55 -9.18
N ARG A 315 -9.77 -28.33 -10.22
CA ARG A 315 -9.84 -27.84 -11.61
C ARG A 315 -10.77 -26.62 -11.67
N ILE A 316 -10.22 -25.46 -11.93
CA ILE A 316 -10.97 -24.34 -12.42
C ILE A 316 -10.80 -24.37 -13.94
N HIS A 317 -11.87 -24.71 -14.69
CA HIS A 317 -11.96 -24.62 -16.15
C HIS A 317 -10.75 -25.18 -16.94
N GLY A 318 -10.40 -26.44 -16.73
CA GLY A 318 -9.53 -27.18 -17.69
C GLY A 318 -8.04 -26.87 -17.67
N VAL A 319 -7.55 -25.96 -16.82
CA VAL A 319 -6.12 -25.61 -16.74
C VAL A 319 -5.47 -26.32 -15.55
N VAL A 320 -4.51 -27.17 -15.84
CA VAL A 320 -3.65 -27.82 -14.82
C VAL A 320 -2.45 -26.89 -14.57
N LEU A 321 -2.43 -26.22 -13.43
CA LEU A 321 -1.25 -25.48 -12.98
C LEU A 321 -0.30 -26.47 -12.29
N THR A 322 0.75 -26.88 -12.99
CA THR A 322 1.90 -27.57 -12.41
C THR A 322 2.94 -26.53 -12.03
N VAL A 323 3.13 -26.32 -10.73
CA VAL A 323 4.23 -25.48 -10.22
C VAL A 323 5.32 -26.41 -9.72
N ASN A 324 6.45 -26.44 -10.44
CA ASN A 324 7.66 -27.12 -9.97
C ASN A 324 8.28 -26.35 -8.80
N ARG A 325 8.70 -27.10 -7.79
CA ARG A 325 9.48 -26.58 -6.66
C ARG A 325 10.88 -26.20 -7.17
N GLU A 326 11.26 -24.94 -6.95
CA GLU A 326 12.64 -24.50 -6.69
C GLU A 326 12.62 -22.98 -6.52
N TRP A 327 12.49 -22.54 -5.28
CA TRP A 327 12.94 -21.22 -4.78
C TRP A 327 13.35 -21.35 -3.31
#